data_4518574aa879538e86d8f1894b71c88c
#
_entry.id   4518574aa879538e86d8f1894b71c88c
#
_cell.length_a   1.000
_cell.length_b   1.000
_cell.length_c   1.000
_cell.angle_alpha   90.00
_cell.angle_beta   90.00
_cell.angle_gamma   90.00
#
_symmetry.space_group_name_H-M   'P 1'
#
loop_
_entity.id
_entity.type
_entity.pdbx_description
1 polymer ?
#
loop_
_entity_poly.entity_id
_entity_poly.type
_entity_poly.pdbx_seq_one_letter_code
_entity_poly.pdbx_strand_id
1 'polypeptide(L)'
;MTTLNNLLIDAESKLSVLLGGTTTLSNPSENSNDPLVQIMLTALAGQVKLDEKILNRLYQLDIRTIDCECLEIIASLVGEFKRTNKKTIAGLVVTGTNGTSIPANTQFKDNLGNIWFNEIEIIVENKIAFGKVVSTTFNNLNLSNNELYLVSTIEGISIATNTFILEEGYSEETCEQFRNRILNKSVQSFETESSVIHELLKKSKFAKFIND
;
A
#
# COMPACT_ATOMS: atom_id res chain seq x y z
N MET A 1 24.76 13.83 7.86
CA MET A 1 25.58 13.49 6.68
C MET A 1 27.02 13.88 6.96
N THR A 2 27.90 12.92 6.95
CA THR A 2 29.34 13.18 7.07
C THR A 2 29.81 13.70 5.70
N THR A 3 30.18 14.96 5.65
CA THR A 3 30.69 15.54 4.39
C THR A 3 32.16 15.15 4.21
N LEU A 4 32.63 15.12 2.95
CA LEU A 4 34.03 14.84 2.65
C LEU A 4 34.97 15.75 3.45
N ASN A 5 34.59 17.02 3.62
CA ASN A 5 35.36 17.97 4.42
C ASN A 5 35.50 17.56 5.89
N ASN A 6 34.42 17.05 6.52
CA ASN A 6 34.48 16.60 7.92
C ASN A 6 35.40 15.39 8.08
N LEU A 7 35.40 14.47 7.12
CA LEU A 7 36.29 13.31 7.09
C LEU A 7 37.75 13.72 6.85
N LEU A 8 37.98 14.71 5.99
CA LEU A 8 39.32 15.26 5.78
C LEU A 8 39.88 15.90 7.02
N ILE A 9 39.12 16.72 7.74
CA ILE A 9 39.51 17.37 9.00
C ILE A 9 39.82 16.33 10.08
N ASP A 10 38.99 15.28 10.23
CA ASP A 10 39.20 14.20 11.19
C ASP A 10 40.46 13.38 10.85
N ALA A 11 40.67 13.06 9.57
CA ALA A 11 41.87 12.36 9.09
C ALA A 11 43.14 13.21 9.30
N GLU A 12 43.07 14.52 9.04
CA GLU A 12 44.17 15.47 9.25
C GLU A 12 44.57 15.53 10.73
N SER A 13 43.59 15.62 11.63
CA SER A 13 43.85 15.65 13.07
C SER A 13 44.51 14.37 13.57
N LYS A 14 44.09 13.20 13.07
CA LYS A 14 44.66 11.89 13.45
C LYS A 14 46.06 11.68 12.88
N LEU A 15 46.32 12.13 11.67
CA LEU A 15 47.64 12.04 11.03
C LEU A 15 48.66 12.99 11.63
N SER A 16 48.25 14.21 11.97
CA SER A 16 49.15 15.16 12.62
C SER A 16 49.67 14.63 13.96
N VAL A 17 48.84 13.88 14.71
CA VAL A 17 49.24 13.20 15.94
C VAL A 17 50.20 12.04 15.66
N LEU A 18 49.97 11.25 14.60
CA LEU A 18 50.79 10.07 14.28
C LEU A 18 52.15 10.41 13.69
N LEU A 19 52.23 11.48 12.88
CA LEU A 19 53.42 11.85 12.13
C LEU A 19 54.22 12.96 12.83
N GLY A 20 53.77 13.50 13.95
CA GLY A 20 54.47 14.52 14.75
C GLY A 20 54.68 15.85 14.02
N GLY A 21 53.88 16.15 12.99
CA GLY A 21 54.00 17.32 12.16
C GLY A 21 52.68 17.83 11.58
N THR A 22 52.73 19.01 11.01
CA THR A 22 51.59 19.63 10.33
C THR A 22 51.43 19.03 8.95
N THR A 23 50.49 18.09 8.81
CA THR A 23 49.97 17.63 7.50
C THR A 23 48.71 18.42 7.19
N THR A 24 48.75 19.22 6.12
CA THR A 24 47.56 19.97 5.64
C THR A 24 46.86 19.17 4.58
N LEU A 25 45.85 18.36 4.96
CA LEU A 25 44.97 17.67 4.03
C LEU A 25 43.75 18.53 3.64
N SER A 26 43.51 19.59 4.41
CA SER A 26 42.35 20.49 4.26
C SER A 26 42.49 21.42 3.02
N ASN A 27 43.64 21.50 2.42
CA ASN A 27 43.88 22.30 1.21
C ASN A 27 44.37 21.43 0.04
N PRO A 28 43.50 20.64 -0.60
CA PRO A 28 43.89 19.71 -1.65
C PRO A 28 44.53 20.41 -2.89
N SER A 29 44.28 21.71 -3.07
CA SER A 29 44.85 22.49 -4.16
C SER A 29 46.36 22.72 -4.02
N GLU A 30 46.91 22.76 -2.83
CA GLU A 30 48.33 22.94 -2.59
C GLU A 30 49.16 21.64 -2.62
N ASN A 31 48.50 20.51 -2.25
CA ASN A 31 49.13 19.20 -2.17
C ASN A 31 48.60 18.19 -3.19
N SER A 32 48.01 18.65 -4.30
CA SER A 32 47.34 17.79 -5.29
C SER A 32 48.28 16.77 -5.98
N ASN A 33 49.57 16.96 -5.92
CA ASN A 33 50.58 16.09 -6.53
C ASN A 33 51.23 15.11 -5.57
N ASP A 34 50.90 15.17 -4.27
CA ASP A 34 51.43 14.19 -3.30
C ASP A 34 50.66 12.86 -3.43
N PRO A 35 51.35 11.75 -3.79
CA PRO A 35 50.68 10.45 -3.94
C PRO A 35 49.96 9.98 -2.67
N LEU A 36 50.48 10.33 -1.51
CA LEU A 36 49.89 9.93 -0.22
C LEU A 36 48.57 10.66 0.02
N VAL A 37 48.50 11.95 -0.31
CA VAL A 37 47.28 12.76 -0.27
C VAL A 37 46.22 12.22 -1.24
N GLN A 38 46.64 11.85 -2.46
CA GLN A 38 45.74 11.29 -3.48
C GLN A 38 45.15 9.92 -3.05
N ILE A 39 45.96 9.04 -2.47
CA ILE A 39 45.49 7.75 -1.93
C ILE A 39 44.47 7.97 -0.83
N MET A 40 44.73 8.88 0.08
CA MET A 40 43.81 9.19 1.20
C MET A 40 42.50 9.81 0.71
N LEU A 41 42.59 10.79 -0.22
CA LEU A 41 41.39 11.39 -0.82
C LEU A 41 40.52 10.33 -1.53
N THR A 42 41.16 9.41 -2.24
CA THR A 42 40.46 8.32 -2.93
C THR A 42 39.76 7.37 -1.92
N ALA A 43 40.49 7.02 -0.84
CA ALA A 43 39.93 6.17 0.22
C ALA A 43 38.73 6.84 0.94
N LEU A 44 38.84 8.12 1.29
CA LEU A 44 37.78 8.89 1.93
C LEU A 44 36.57 9.10 0.99
N ALA A 45 36.82 9.37 -0.28
CA ALA A 45 35.75 9.46 -1.28
C ALA A 45 35.00 8.11 -1.45
N GLY A 46 35.75 7.00 -1.39
CA GLY A 46 35.18 5.66 -1.36
C GLY A 46 34.29 5.42 -0.16
N GLN A 47 34.68 5.88 1.02
CA GLN A 47 33.90 5.76 2.25
C GLN A 47 32.62 6.59 2.20
N VAL A 48 32.67 7.83 1.72
CA VAL A 48 31.46 8.66 1.52
C VAL A 48 30.46 7.99 0.59
N LYS A 49 30.93 7.44 -0.53
CA LYS A 49 30.08 6.71 -1.48
C LYS A 49 29.46 5.45 -0.86
N LEU A 50 30.17 4.77 0.02
CA LEU A 50 29.64 3.61 0.73
C LEU A 50 28.54 4.03 1.72
N ASP A 51 28.76 5.09 2.49
CA ASP A 51 27.80 5.65 3.42
C ASP A 51 26.52 6.09 2.70
N GLU A 52 26.66 6.77 1.55
CA GLU A 52 25.51 7.15 0.70
C GLU A 52 24.72 5.92 0.22
N LYS A 53 25.39 4.86 -0.20
CA LYS A 53 24.74 3.61 -0.61
C LYS A 53 24.01 2.93 0.55
N ILE A 54 24.60 2.92 1.75
CA ILE A 54 23.98 2.35 2.94
C ILE A 54 22.74 3.17 3.31
N LEU A 55 22.83 4.49 3.35
CA LEU A 55 21.70 5.37 3.63
C LEU A 55 20.57 5.18 2.63
N ASN A 56 20.89 5.14 1.33
CA ASN A 56 19.88 4.88 0.29
C ASN A 56 19.18 3.53 0.48
N ARG A 57 19.90 2.49 0.87
CA ARG A 57 19.30 1.19 1.17
C ARG A 57 18.43 1.23 2.43
N LEU A 58 18.83 1.97 3.46
CA LEU A 58 18.02 2.17 4.66
C LEU A 58 16.73 2.94 4.35
N TYR A 59 16.81 3.98 3.49
CA TYR A 59 15.62 4.69 3.01
C TYR A 59 14.67 3.78 2.20
N GLN A 60 15.21 2.82 1.46
CA GLN A 60 14.43 1.82 0.73
C GLN A 60 13.75 0.80 1.64
N LEU A 61 14.12 0.71 2.91
CA LEU A 61 13.47 -0.14 3.91
C LEU A 61 12.44 0.62 4.77
N ASP A 62 12.45 1.95 4.74
CA ASP A 62 11.43 2.74 5.45
C ASP A 62 10.14 2.80 4.62
N ILE A 63 9.08 2.20 5.14
CA ILE A 63 7.73 2.19 4.53
C ILE A 63 7.24 3.59 4.14
N ARG A 64 7.70 4.64 4.84
CA ARG A 64 7.31 6.03 4.58
C ARG A 64 7.96 6.62 3.34
N THR A 65 9.15 6.17 2.98
CA THR A 65 9.98 6.76 1.90
C THR A 65 10.21 5.81 0.73
N ILE A 66 9.98 4.52 0.93
CA ILE A 66 10.16 3.47 -0.08
C ILE A 66 9.30 3.73 -1.33
N ASP A 67 9.81 3.36 -2.49
CA ASP A 67 9.02 3.37 -3.73
C ASP A 67 7.87 2.34 -3.69
N CYS A 68 6.95 2.46 -4.65
CA CYS A 68 5.73 1.67 -4.65
C CYS A 68 5.98 0.19 -4.89
N GLU A 69 6.90 -0.15 -5.78
CA GLU A 69 7.21 -1.54 -6.14
C GLU A 69 7.83 -2.28 -4.94
N CYS A 70 8.78 -1.64 -4.28
CA CYS A 70 9.40 -2.20 -3.08
C CYS A 70 8.39 -2.28 -1.91
N LEU A 71 7.48 -1.32 -1.78
CA LEU A 71 6.41 -1.35 -0.79
C LEU A 71 5.49 -2.56 -1.00
N GLU A 72 5.09 -2.84 -2.25
CA GLU A 72 4.26 -4.00 -2.59
C GLU A 72 4.97 -5.33 -2.25
N ILE A 73 6.27 -5.41 -2.53
CA ILE A 73 7.07 -6.60 -2.19
C ILE A 73 7.12 -6.80 -0.67
N ILE A 74 7.45 -5.76 0.09
CA ILE A 74 7.55 -5.86 1.55
C ILE A 74 6.18 -6.18 2.18
N ALA A 75 5.12 -5.52 1.71
CA ALA A 75 3.77 -5.76 2.20
C ALA A 75 3.29 -7.19 1.89
N SER A 76 3.67 -7.76 0.75
CA SER A 76 3.33 -9.14 0.39
C SER A 76 3.93 -10.17 1.35
N LEU A 77 5.10 -9.90 1.95
CA LEU A 77 5.73 -10.77 2.95
C LEU A 77 4.91 -10.89 4.23
N VAL A 78 4.08 -9.89 4.53
CA VAL A 78 3.16 -9.90 5.67
C VAL A 78 1.71 -10.17 5.27
N GLY A 79 1.50 -10.63 4.03
CA GLY A 79 0.18 -11.00 3.51
C GLY A 79 -0.70 -9.81 3.11
N GLU A 80 -0.11 -8.62 2.95
CA GLU A 80 -0.84 -7.43 2.52
C GLU A 80 -0.58 -7.16 1.03
N PHE A 81 -1.68 -6.95 0.30
CA PHE A 81 -1.64 -6.69 -1.13
C PHE A 81 -2.35 -5.38 -1.45
N LYS A 82 -1.84 -4.66 -2.42
CA LYS A 82 -2.51 -3.48 -2.97
C LYS A 82 -3.87 -3.88 -3.54
N ARG A 83 -4.91 -3.11 -3.20
CA ARG A 83 -6.27 -3.40 -3.68
C ARG A 83 -6.39 -3.05 -5.14
N THR A 84 -6.74 -4.06 -5.95
CA THR A 84 -7.13 -3.85 -7.34
C THR A 84 -8.59 -3.40 -7.41
N ASN A 85 -8.95 -2.70 -8.47
CA ASN A 85 -10.32 -2.25 -8.71
C ASN A 85 -11.33 -3.41 -8.63
N LYS A 86 -12.46 -3.15 -7.97
CA LYS A 86 -13.57 -4.09 -7.83
C LYS A 86 -14.89 -3.38 -8.09
N LYS A 87 -15.80 -4.06 -8.77
CA LYS A 87 -17.15 -3.56 -9.02
C LYS A 87 -18.05 -3.84 -7.83
N THR A 88 -19.03 -2.96 -7.59
CA THR A 88 -20.08 -3.21 -6.60
C THR A 88 -21.03 -4.26 -7.13
N ILE A 89 -21.42 -5.23 -6.29
CA ILE A 89 -22.39 -6.29 -6.60
C ILE A 89 -23.58 -6.11 -5.67
N ALA A 90 -24.78 -6.08 -6.25
CA ALA A 90 -26.03 -6.01 -5.49
C ALA A 90 -26.92 -7.22 -5.77
N GLY A 91 -27.71 -7.60 -4.79
CA GLY A 91 -28.75 -8.59 -4.95
C GLY A 91 -29.93 -8.04 -5.75
N LEU A 92 -30.50 -8.82 -6.64
CA LEU A 92 -31.64 -8.48 -7.47
C LEU A 92 -32.82 -9.39 -7.12
N VAL A 93 -34.00 -8.82 -6.99
CA VAL A 93 -35.27 -9.52 -6.90
C VAL A 93 -36.12 -9.17 -8.13
N VAL A 94 -36.63 -10.18 -8.74
CA VAL A 94 -37.48 -10.06 -9.95
C VAL A 94 -38.80 -10.73 -9.66
N THR A 95 -39.89 -10.05 -9.99
CA THR A 95 -41.27 -10.63 -9.97
C THR A 95 -41.85 -10.61 -11.35
N GLY A 96 -42.52 -11.69 -11.73
CA GLY A 96 -43.09 -11.80 -13.08
C GLY A 96 -43.82 -13.09 -13.30
N THR A 97 -44.09 -13.37 -14.58
CA THR A 97 -44.75 -14.60 -15.04
C THR A 97 -43.74 -15.75 -15.00
N ASN A 98 -44.21 -16.94 -14.58
CA ASN A 98 -43.36 -18.13 -14.55
C ASN A 98 -42.80 -18.45 -15.95
N GLY A 99 -41.51 -18.79 -15.99
CA GLY A 99 -40.82 -19.12 -17.23
C GLY A 99 -40.28 -17.91 -17.99
N THR A 100 -40.61 -16.69 -17.58
CA THR A 100 -40.02 -15.49 -18.19
C THR A 100 -38.54 -15.39 -17.74
N SER A 101 -37.67 -15.10 -18.68
CA SER A 101 -36.25 -14.92 -18.40
C SER A 101 -35.80 -13.47 -18.62
N ILE A 102 -34.84 -13.05 -17.80
CA ILE A 102 -34.03 -11.85 -18.01
C ILE A 102 -32.68 -12.33 -18.56
N PRO A 103 -32.38 -12.05 -19.83
CA PRO A 103 -31.12 -12.47 -20.44
C PRO A 103 -29.90 -11.91 -19.69
N ALA A 104 -28.78 -12.60 -19.78
CA ALA A 104 -27.50 -12.07 -19.28
C ALA A 104 -27.16 -10.75 -19.99
N ASN A 105 -26.45 -9.88 -19.29
CA ASN A 105 -26.10 -8.52 -19.74
C ASN A 105 -27.31 -7.57 -19.95
N THR A 106 -28.44 -7.86 -19.35
CA THR A 106 -29.57 -6.92 -19.31
C THR A 106 -29.17 -5.74 -18.42
N GLN A 107 -29.48 -4.52 -18.88
CA GLN A 107 -29.13 -3.29 -18.20
C GLN A 107 -30.21 -2.86 -17.21
N PHE A 108 -29.73 -2.50 -16.03
CA PHE A 108 -30.51 -1.85 -14.97
C PHE A 108 -29.92 -0.47 -14.71
N LYS A 109 -30.70 0.42 -14.17
CA LYS A 109 -30.27 1.77 -13.82
C LYS A 109 -30.73 2.10 -12.40
N ASP A 110 -29.91 2.81 -11.64
CA ASP A 110 -30.27 3.34 -10.33
C ASP A 110 -30.80 4.78 -10.43
N ASN A 111 -31.29 5.30 -9.33
CA ASN A 111 -31.82 6.67 -9.25
C ASN A 111 -30.76 7.76 -9.51
N LEU A 112 -29.49 7.43 -9.35
CA LEU A 112 -28.35 8.34 -9.60
C LEU A 112 -27.87 8.26 -11.07
N GLY A 113 -28.41 7.33 -11.85
CA GLY A 113 -28.07 7.16 -13.25
C GLY A 113 -26.95 6.17 -13.52
N ASN A 114 -26.40 5.48 -12.49
CA ASN A 114 -25.41 4.44 -12.70
C ASN A 114 -26.04 3.23 -13.38
N ILE A 115 -25.26 2.60 -14.24
CA ILE A 115 -25.69 1.42 -15.00
C ILE A 115 -25.16 0.16 -14.33
N TRP A 116 -26.03 -0.83 -14.25
CA TRP A 116 -25.79 -2.15 -13.70
C TRP A 116 -26.19 -3.20 -14.71
N PHE A 117 -25.66 -4.40 -14.63
CA PHE A 117 -26.01 -5.52 -15.49
C PHE A 117 -25.97 -6.85 -14.73
N ASN A 118 -26.81 -7.80 -15.12
CA ASN A 118 -26.72 -9.18 -14.66
C ASN A 118 -25.72 -9.96 -15.51
N GLU A 119 -24.86 -10.75 -14.88
CA GLU A 119 -23.87 -11.57 -15.59
C GLU A 119 -24.48 -12.89 -16.08
N ILE A 120 -25.52 -13.35 -15.43
CA ILE A 120 -26.17 -14.64 -15.68
C ILE A 120 -27.65 -14.41 -16.00
N GLU A 121 -28.20 -15.22 -16.87
CA GLU A 121 -29.64 -15.26 -17.13
C GLU A 121 -30.42 -15.56 -15.84
N ILE A 122 -31.52 -14.86 -15.60
CA ILE A 122 -32.39 -15.00 -14.44
C ILE A 122 -33.77 -15.46 -14.91
N ILE A 123 -34.19 -16.64 -14.48
CA ILE A 123 -35.48 -17.22 -14.84
C ILE A 123 -36.45 -17.10 -13.65
N VAL A 124 -37.66 -16.60 -13.94
CA VAL A 124 -38.71 -16.46 -12.92
C VAL A 124 -39.37 -17.81 -12.67
N GLU A 125 -39.26 -18.27 -11.42
CA GLU A 125 -39.97 -19.47 -10.93
C GLU A 125 -40.86 -19.09 -9.76
N ASN A 126 -42.09 -19.64 -9.73
CA ASN A 126 -43.06 -19.31 -8.65
C ASN A 126 -43.33 -17.80 -8.49
N LYS A 127 -43.34 -17.05 -9.63
CA LYS A 127 -43.53 -15.59 -9.69
C LYS A 127 -42.40 -14.75 -9.13
N ILE A 128 -41.33 -15.33 -8.63
CA ILE A 128 -40.18 -14.62 -8.06
C ILE A 128 -38.90 -15.27 -8.57
N ALA A 129 -37.87 -14.44 -8.82
CA ALA A 129 -36.52 -14.88 -9.05
C ALA A 129 -35.53 -14.03 -8.26
N PHE A 130 -34.41 -14.62 -7.92
CA PHE A 130 -33.29 -13.94 -7.28
C PHE A 130 -32.08 -13.98 -8.20
N GLY A 131 -31.38 -12.88 -8.27
CA GLY A 131 -30.19 -12.75 -9.09
C GLY A 131 -29.17 -11.80 -8.47
N LYS A 132 -28.14 -11.51 -9.24
CA LYS A 132 -27.12 -10.53 -8.90
C LYS A 132 -26.94 -9.56 -10.05
N VAL A 133 -26.66 -8.31 -9.73
CA VAL A 133 -26.28 -7.28 -10.68
C VAL A 133 -24.94 -6.69 -10.27
N VAL A 134 -24.17 -6.32 -11.28
CA VAL A 134 -22.81 -5.80 -11.13
C VAL A 134 -22.76 -4.40 -11.72
N SER A 135 -22.15 -3.45 -11.03
CA SER A 135 -21.98 -2.08 -11.53
C SER A 135 -21.05 -2.05 -12.75
N THR A 136 -21.23 -1.06 -13.61
CA THR A 136 -20.28 -0.82 -14.72
C THR A 136 -19.01 -0.13 -14.24
N THR A 137 -19.08 0.61 -13.14
CA THR A 137 -17.97 1.40 -12.57
C THR A 137 -17.31 0.70 -11.41
N PHE A 138 -16.01 0.98 -11.21
CA PHE A 138 -15.20 0.47 -10.09
C PHE A 138 -15.22 1.46 -8.94
N ASN A 139 -16.38 1.65 -8.33
CA ASN A 139 -16.54 2.55 -7.19
C ASN A 139 -17.40 1.88 -6.12
N ASN A 140 -17.29 2.36 -4.90
CA ASN A 140 -18.27 2.04 -3.87
C ASN A 140 -19.55 2.83 -4.20
N LEU A 141 -20.55 2.13 -4.68
CA LEU A 141 -21.86 2.69 -4.96
C LEU A 141 -22.78 2.36 -3.80
N ASN A 142 -23.26 3.40 -3.13
CA ASN A 142 -24.32 3.26 -2.15
C ASN A 142 -25.66 3.08 -2.89
N LEU A 143 -26.27 1.95 -2.70
CA LEU A 143 -27.55 1.59 -3.29
C LEU A 143 -28.51 1.21 -2.17
N SER A 144 -29.56 2.00 -1.97
CA SER A 144 -30.63 1.65 -1.04
C SER A 144 -31.54 0.58 -1.65
N ASN A 145 -32.36 -0.04 -0.84
CA ASN A 145 -33.30 -1.05 -1.35
C ASN A 145 -34.30 -0.44 -2.31
N ASN A 146 -34.65 -1.16 -3.36
CA ASN A 146 -35.64 -0.79 -4.37
C ASN A 146 -35.30 0.45 -5.21
N GLU A 147 -34.04 0.71 -5.44
CA GLU A 147 -33.57 1.83 -6.27
C GLU A 147 -33.25 1.43 -7.73
N LEU A 148 -33.05 0.13 -8.00
CA LEU A 148 -32.81 -0.36 -9.37
C LEU A 148 -34.10 -0.57 -10.13
N TYR A 149 -34.05 -0.24 -11.41
CA TYR A 149 -35.11 -0.52 -12.41
C TYR A 149 -34.51 -0.95 -13.73
N LEU A 150 -35.32 -1.74 -14.48
CA LEU A 150 -34.96 -2.17 -15.83
C LEU A 150 -34.91 -0.95 -16.77
N VAL A 151 -33.86 -0.86 -17.59
CA VAL A 151 -33.77 0.16 -18.65
C VAL A 151 -34.72 -0.13 -19.78
N SER A 152 -34.92 -1.42 -20.11
CA SER A 152 -35.83 -1.88 -21.16
C SER A 152 -36.91 -2.78 -20.54
N THR A 153 -38.15 -2.56 -20.88
CA THR A 153 -39.25 -3.44 -20.45
C THR A 153 -39.13 -4.84 -21.08
N ILE A 154 -39.24 -5.86 -20.24
CA ILE A 154 -39.28 -7.26 -20.64
C ILE A 154 -40.70 -7.78 -20.42
N GLU A 155 -41.30 -8.32 -21.46
CA GLU A 155 -42.65 -8.88 -21.37
C GLU A 155 -42.70 -10.00 -20.33
N GLY A 156 -43.69 -9.96 -19.46
CA GLY A 156 -43.84 -10.92 -18.36
C GLY A 156 -43.05 -10.57 -17.07
N ILE A 157 -42.21 -9.55 -17.03
CA ILE A 157 -41.60 -9.03 -15.85
C ILE A 157 -42.41 -7.86 -15.27
N SER A 158 -42.87 -7.98 -14.04
CA SER A 158 -43.64 -6.93 -13.36
C SER A 158 -42.75 -5.94 -12.63
N ILE A 159 -41.81 -6.42 -11.85
CA ILE A 159 -40.85 -5.60 -11.06
C ILE A 159 -39.51 -6.31 -11.09
N ALA A 160 -38.44 -5.52 -11.27
CA ALA A 160 -37.08 -5.97 -11.07
C ALA A 160 -36.35 -4.89 -10.30
N THR A 161 -35.95 -5.20 -9.05
CA THR A 161 -35.34 -4.23 -8.17
C THR A 161 -34.27 -4.87 -7.29
N ASN A 162 -33.41 -4.05 -6.69
CA ASN A 162 -32.36 -4.54 -5.80
C ASN A 162 -32.87 -4.75 -4.37
N THR A 163 -32.15 -5.60 -3.66
CA THR A 163 -32.34 -5.82 -2.23
C THR A 163 -31.25 -5.06 -1.43
N PHE A 164 -30.08 -5.61 -1.34
CA PHE A 164 -28.95 -5.04 -0.61
C PHE A 164 -27.66 -5.23 -1.38
N ILE A 165 -26.64 -4.47 -1.01
CA ILE A 165 -25.30 -4.63 -1.56
C ILE A 165 -24.71 -5.92 -1.00
N LEU A 166 -24.31 -6.83 -1.89
CA LEU A 166 -23.63 -8.08 -1.55
C LEU A 166 -22.15 -7.88 -1.35
N GLU A 167 -21.55 -7.06 -2.22
CA GLU A 167 -20.12 -6.77 -2.20
C GLU A 167 -19.90 -5.31 -2.60
N GLU A 168 -19.18 -4.59 -1.75
CA GLU A 168 -18.78 -3.21 -2.03
C GLU A 168 -17.68 -3.16 -3.08
N GLY A 169 -17.84 -2.28 -4.06
CA GLY A 169 -16.83 -1.97 -5.04
C GLY A 169 -15.84 -0.93 -4.53
N TYR A 170 -14.68 -0.89 -5.14
CA TYR A 170 -13.68 0.15 -4.89
C TYR A 170 -12.81 0.37 -6.13
N SER A 171 -12.34 1.59 -6.28
CA SER A 171 -11.32 1.92 -7.27
C SER A 171 -9.97 1.34 -6.87
N GLU A 172 -9.08 1.21 -7.84
CA GLU A 172 -7.71 0.80 -7.56
C GLU A 172 -7.06 1.71 -6.51
N GLU A 173 -6.43 1.09 -5.54
CA GLU A 173 -5.74 1.79 -4.46
C GLU A 173 -4.50 2.49 -5.02
N THR A 174 -4.34 3.78 -4.76
CA THR A 174 -3.10 4.49 -5.10
C THR A 174 -1.96 4.02 -4.20
N CYS A 175 -0.72 4.25 -4.62
CA CYS A 175 0.46 3.92 -3.80
C CYS A 175 0.43 4.58 -2.42
N GLU A 176 -0.02 5.83 -2.38
CA GLU A 176 -0.10 6.60 -1.14
C GLU A 176 -1.20 6.07 -0.21
N GLN A 177 -2.36 5.69 -0.76
CA GLN A 177 -3.43 5.04 -0.01
C GLN A 177 -2.98 3.69 0.56
N PHE A 178 -2.28 2.89 -0.26
CA PHE A 178 -1.71 1.62 0.17
C PHE A 178 -0.71 1.81 1.29
N ARG A 179 0.22 2.76 1.16
CA ARG A 179 1.20 3.13 2.19
C ARG A 179 0.52 3.51 3.50
N ASN A 180 -0.46 4.40 3.44
CA ASN A 180 -1.20 4.84 4.63
C ASN A 180 -1.94 3.69 5.29
N ARG A 181 -2.52 2.77 4.52
CA ARG A 181 -3.19 1.57 5.05
C ARG A 181 -2.22 0.66 5.77
N ILE A 182 -1.04 0.39 5.20
CA ILE A 182 0.00 -0.43 5.83
C ILE A 182 0.51 0.23 7.12
N LEU A 183 0.79 1.53 7.09
CA LEU A 183 1.24 2.27 8.27
C LEU A 183 0.20 2.25 9.39
N ASN A 184 -1.08 2.51 9.08
CA ASN A 184 -2.15 2.49 10.08
C ASN A 184 -2.34 1.09 10.67
N LYS A 185 -2.25 0.04 9.84
CA LYS A 185 -2.35 -1.34 10.32
C LYS A 185 -1.17 -1.72 11.20
N SER A 186 0.05 -1.31 10.85
CA SER A 186 1.24 -1.54 11.66
C SER A 186 1.14 -0.84 13.02
N VAL A 187 0.65 0.41 13.06
CA VAL A 187 0.45 1.14 14.32
C VAL A 187 -0.56 0.42 15.22
N GLN A 188 -1.69 -0.04 14.67
CA GLN A 188 -2.69 -0.76 15.45
C GLN A 188 -2.19 -2.12 15.96
N SER A 189 -1.38 -2.84 15.17
CA SER A 189 -0.75 -4.08 15.63
C SER A 189 0.34 -3.81 16.68
N PHE A 190 1.09 -2.74 16.55
CA PHE A 190 2.09 -2.34 17.56
C PHE A 190 1.48 -1.89 18.88
N GLU A 191 0.33 -1.22 18.87
CA GLU A 191 -0.36 -0.84 20.12
C GLU A 191 -0.87 -2.07 20.88
N THR A 192 -1.34 -3.10 20.19
CA THR A 192 -1.81 -4.34 20.82
C THR A 192 -0.67 -5.31 21.14
N GLU A 193 0.28 -5.49 20.23
CA GLU A 193 1.43 -6.39 20.44
C GLU A 193 2.48 -5.82 21.37
N SER A 194 2.79 -4.52 21.31
CA SER A 194 3.75 -3.90 22.22
C SER A 194 3.25 -3.88 23.65
N SER A 195 1.94 -3.74 23.89
CA SER A 195 1.39 -3.88 25.23
C SER A 195 1.48 -5.32 25.75
N VAL A 196 1.25 -6.31 24.90
CA VAL A 196 1.38 -7.73 25.22
C VAL A 196 2.86 -8.12 25.41
N ILE A 197 3.74 -7.68 24.52
CA ILE A 197 5.18 -7.92 24.62
C ILE A 197 5.76 -7.22 25.84
N HIS A 198 5.34 -5.98 26.14
CA HIS A 198 5.77 -5.26 27.34
C HIS A 198 5.29 -5.94 28.62
N GLU A 199 4.09 -6.49 28.66
CA GLU A 199 3.61 -7.30 29.77
C GLU A 199 4.32 -8.66 29.88
N LEU A 200 4.61 -9.32 28.76
CA LEU A 200 5.36 -10.57 28.72
C LEU A 200 6.82 -10.36 29.16
N LEU A 201 7.45 -9.28 28.74
CA LEU A 201 8.80 -8.90 29.16
C LEU A 201 8.86 -8.51 30.65
N LYS A 202 7.83 -7.84 31.19
CA LYS A 202 7.70 -7.59 32.62
C LYS A 202 7.56 -8.88 33.46
N LYS A 203 6.88 -9.89 32.92
CA LYS A 203 6.67 -11.19 33.58
C LYS A 203 7.80 -12.18 33.35
N SER A 204 8.65 -11.98 32.34
CA SER A 204 9.75 -12.87 32.04
C SER A 204 10.99 -12.53 32.90
N LYS A 205 11.65 -13.60 33.39
CA LYS A 205 12.93 -13.45 34.10
C LYS A 205 14.04 -12.80 33.24
N PHE A 206 13.83 -12.62 31.93
CA PHE A 206 14.73 -11.94 31.00
C PHE A 206 14.72 -10.41 31.16
N ALA A 207 13.67 -9.82 31.71
CA ALA A 207 13.65 -8.37 32.00
C ALA A 207 14.65 -7.94 33.08
N LYS A 208 15.18 -8.87 33.88
CA LYS A 208 16.25 -8.63 34.83
C LYS A 208 17.66 -8.59 34.22
N PHE A 209 17.83 -9.15 33.01
CA PHE A 209 19.16 -9.23 32.37
C PHE A 209 19.48 -8.02 31.45
N ILE A 210 18.53 -7.15 31.21
CA ILE A 210 18.71 -5.97 30.33
C ILE A 210 18.89 -4.68 31.17
N ASN A 211 18.60 -4.72 32.46
CA ASN A 211 18.71 -3.54 33.38
C ASN A 211 19.82 -3.62 34.40
N ASP A 212 20.72 -4.59 34.34
CA ASP A 212 22.01 -4.65 35.01
C ASP A 212 23.15 -4.45 33.98
#